data_e16adfc79d405bc42439f8e5651df01b
#
_entry.id   e16adfc79d405bc42439f8e5651df01b
#
_cell.length_a   1.000
_cell.length_b   1.000
_cell.length_c   1.000
_cell.angle_alpha   90.00
_cell.angle_beta   90.00
_cell.angle_gamma   90.00
#
_symmetry.space_group_name_H-M   'P 1'
#
loop_
_entity.id
_entity.type
_entity.pdbx_description
1 polymer ?
#
loop_
_entity_poly.entity_id
_entity_poly.type
_entity_poly.pdbx_seq_one_letter_code
_entity_poly.pdbx_strand_id
1 'polypeptide(L)'
;MNDAFYRHSTVTGKSYNVFECIKILNIYQAMAYMEDEVYPVDITISEDRKTGRKCLVFYFVRSETKEVYDKWCRNKGLTKEE
;
A
#
# COMPACT_ATOMS: atom_id res chain seq x y z
N MET A 1 -16.03 10.72 -19.30
CA MET A 1 -14.88 10.27 -18.52
C MET A 1 -14.97 10.80 -17.11
N ASN A 2 -14.70 9.96 -16.15
CA ASN A 2 -14.86 10.34 -14.75
C ASN A 2 -13.49 10.49 -14.08
N ASP A 3 -13.08 11.74 -13.91
CA ASP A 3 -11.77 12.05 -13.32
C ASP A 3 -11.80 11.98 -11.79
N ALA A 4 -12.98 11.78 -11.19
CA ALA A 4 -13.11 11.78 -9.73
C ALA A 4 -12.35 10.64 -9.08
N PHE A 5 -12.08 9.56 -9.82
CA PHE A 5 -11.39 8.39 -9.29
C PHE A 5 -9.88 8.46 -9.45
N TYR A 6 -9.40 9.44 -10.24
CA TYR A 6 -7.97 9.56 -10.48
C TYR A 6 -7.36 10.60 -9.57
N ARG A 7 -6.18 10.29 -9.08
CA ARG A 7 -5.41 11.20 -8.26
C ARG A 7 -3.99 11.26 -8.79
N HIS A 8 -3.34 12.36 -8.49
CA HIS A 8 -1.94 12.55 -8.86
C HIS A 8 -1.10 12.59 -7.60
N SER A 9 -0.09 11.74 -7.54
CA SER A 9 0.80 11.70 -6.39
C SER A 9 1.90 12.74 -6.52
N THR A 10 2.04 13.59 -5.52
CA THR A 10 3.15 14.53 -5.48
C THR A 10 4.42 13.84 -5.01
N VAL A 11 4.30 12.65 -4.45
CA VAL A 11 5.46 11.89 -3.98
C VAL A 11 6.11 11.11 -5.12
N THR A 12 5.29 10.42 -5.92
CA THR A 12 5.82 9.57 -7.00
C THR A 12 5.74 10.22 -8.35
N GLY A 13 4.91 11.25 -8.50
CA GLY A 13 4.67 11.88 -9.81
C GLY A 13 3.75 11.09 -10.71
N LYS A 14 3.12 10.04 -10.19
CA LYS A 14 2.25 9.18 -10.97
C LYS A 14 0.79 9.51 -10.73
N SER A 15 -0.02 9.31 -11.77
CA SER A 15 -1.48 9.38 -11.63
C SER A 15 -2.01 7.96 -11.48
N TYR A 16 -3.04 7.80 -10.67
CA TYR A 16 -3.56 6.47 -10.38
C TYR A 16 -5.05 6.53 -10.12
N ASN A 17 -5.71 5.39 -10.31
CA ASN A 17 -7.14 5.24 -10.02
C ASN A 17 -7.28 4.65 -8.62
N VAL A 18 -7.92 5.41 -7.72
CA VAL A 18 -8.04 5.03 -6.32
C VAL A 18 -8.69 3.67 -6.15
N PHE A 19 -9.66 3.34 -7.00
CA PHE A 19 -10.39 2.09 -6.88
C PHE A 19 -9.60 0.88 -7.35
N GLU A 20 -8.52 1.10 -8.08
CA GLU A 20 -7.65 0.01 -8.51
C GLU A 20 -6.51 -0.23 -7.55
N CYS A 21 -6.48 0.50 -6.45
CA CYS A 21 -5.39 0.43 -5.48
C CYS A 21 -5.87 -0.18 -4.17
N ILE A 22 -4.91 -0.78 -3.47
CA ILE A 22 -5.12 -1.19 -2.09
C ILE A 22 -4.30 -0.28 -1.20
N LYS A 23 -4.75 -0.14 0.04
CA LYS A 23 -4.08 0.71 1.03
C LYS A 23 -3.37 -0.20 2.01
N ILE A 24 -2.09 0.04 2.19
CA ILE A 24 -1.27 -0.73 3.14
C ILE A 24 -0.80 0.24 4.22
N LEU A 25 -1.16 -0.06 5.46
CA LEU A 25 -0.73 0.74 6.60
C LEU A 25 0.44 0.10 7.34
N ASN A 26 0.63 -1.20 7.15
CA ASN A 26 1.73 -1.92 7.79
C ASN A 26 3.02 -1.62 7.02
N ILE A 27 3.91 -0.88 7.66
CA ILE A 27 5.14 -0.44 7.00
C ILE A 27 6.03 -1.63 6.63
N TYR A 28 6.01 -2.70 7.44
CA TYR A 28 6.81 -3.89 7.14
C TYR A 28 6.29 -4.60 5.90
N GLN A 29 4.96 -4.62 5.74
CA GLN A 29 4.37 -5.20 4.54
C GLN A 29 4.73 -4.37 3.31
N ALA A 30 4.65 -3.05 3.43
CA ALA A 30 5.01 -2.17 2.33
C ALA A 30 6.47 -2.35 1.94
N MET A 31 7.35 -2.49 2.95
CA MET A 31 8.77 -2.69 2.70
C MET A 31 9.01 -4.03 1.99
N ALA A 32 8.31 -5.08 2.43
CA ALA A 32 8.45 -6.39 1.79
C ALA A 32 8.04 -6.34 0.33
N TYR A 33 6.97 -5.60 0.03
CA TYR A 33 6.54 -5.44 -1.36
C TYR A 33 7.62 -4.74 -2.18
N MET A 34 8.20 -3.67 -1.62
CA MET A 34 9.21 -2.91 -2.35
C MET A 34 10.50 -3.71 -2.53
N GLU A 35 10.82 -4.61 -1.61
CA GLU A 35 11.97 -5.49 -1.77
C GLU A 35 11.79 -6.43 -2.95
N ASP A 36 10.55 -6.73 -3.29
CA ASP A 36 10.23 -7.53 -4.47
C ASP A 36 9.93 -6.66 -5.68
N GLU A 37 10.33 -5.40 -5.62
CA GLU A 37 10.23 -4.44 -6.73
C GLU A 37 8.78 -4.09 -7.10
N VAL A 38 7.88 -4.18 -6.13
CA VAL A 38 6.52 -3.68 -6.28
C VAL A 38 6.45 -2.39 -5.46
N TYR A 39 6.28 -1.27 -6.14
CA TYR A 39 6.38 0.03 -5.52
C TYR A 39 5.03 0.71 -5.43
N PRO A 40 4.81 1.53 -4.39
CA PRO A 40 3.55 2.25 -4.26
C PRO A 40 3.42 3.34 -5.31
N VAL A 41 2.19 3.62 -5.70
CA VAL A 41 1.92 4.73 -6.62
C VAL A 41 1.66 6.02 -5.86
N ASP A 42 1.42 5.93 -4.55
CA ASP A 42 1.24 7.12 -3.72
C ASP A 42 1.51 6.77 -2.27
N ILE A 43 1.90 7.77 -1.50
CA ILE A 43 2.09 7.66 -0.06
C ILE A 43 1.45 8.90 0.55
N THR A 44 0.52 8.68 1.47
CA THR A 44 -0.18 9.80 2.11
C THR A 44 -0.12 9.65 3.62
N ILE A 45 -0.49 10.73 4.32
CA ILE A 45 -0.54 10.72 5.77
C ILE A 45 -1.99 10.62 6.19
N SER A 46 -2.27 9.72 7.13
CA SER A 46 -3.59 9.58 7.70
C SER A 46 -3.48 9.72 9.21
N GLU A 47 -4.60 10.00 9.86
CA GLU A 47 -4.62 10.18 11.29
C GLU A 47 -5.64 9.22 11.90
N ASP A 48 -5.20 8.48 12.92
CA ASP A 48 -6.09 7.58 13.65
C ASP A 48 -7.02 8.42 14.52
N ARG A 49 -8.31 8.25 14.34
CA ARG A 49 -9.31 9.05 15.05
C ARG A 49 -9.31 8.81 16.54
N LYS A 50 -8.93 7.60 16.97
CA LYS A 50 -8.97 7.26 18.38
C LYS A 50 -7.77 7.80 19.12
N THR A 51 -6.59 7.70 18.54
CA THR A 51 -5.35 8.06 19.23
C THR A 51 -4.78 9.38 18.78
N GLY A 52 -5.23 9.90 17.65
CA GLY A 52 -4.65 11.10 17.06
C GLY A 52 -3.29 10.88 16.45
N ARG A 53 -2.84 9.63 16.39
CA ARG A 53 -1.54 9.32 15.80
C ARG A 53 -1.60 9.39 14.29
N LYS A 54 -0.54 9.90 13.72
CA LYS A 54 -0.40 9.97 12.27
C LYS A 54 0.34 8.74 11.77
N CYS A 55 -0.04 8.27 10.61
CA CYS A 55 0.61 7.10 10.01
C CYS A 55 0.68 7.31 8.51
N LEU A 56 1.58 6.55 7.89
CA LEU A 56 1.70 6.56 6.44
C LEU A 56 0.76 5.53 5.84
N VAL A 57 0.15 5.89 4.73
CA VAL A 57 -0.70 4.98 3.97
C VAL A 57 -0.06 4.82 2.59
N PHE A 58 0.24 3.58 2.23
CA PHE A 58 0.87 3.25 0.97
C PHE A 58 -0.19 2.71 0.02
N TYR A 59 -0.26 3.31 -1.17
CA TYR A 59 -1.21 2.89 -2.19
C TYR A 59 -0.49 2.06 -3.23
N PHE A 60 -0.89 0.80 -3.36
CA PHE A 60 -0.32 -0.11 -4.35
C PHE A 60 -1.41 -0.49 -5.35
N VAL A 61 -1.02 -0.67 -6.61
CA VAL A 61 -1.96 -1.16 -7.62
C VAL A 61 -2.28 -2.61 -7.30
N ARG A 62 -3.57 -2.90 -7.12
CA ARG A 62 -4.01 -4.21 -6.66
C ARG A 62 -3.51 -5.33 -7.55
N SER A 63 -3.55 -5.14 -8.85
CA SER A 63 -3.13 -6.19 -9.80
C SER A 63 -1.65 -6.53 -9.69
N GLU A 64 -0.85 -5.62 -9.13
CA GLU A 64 0.59 -5.85 -9.00
C GLU A 64 0.96 -6.51 -7.69
N THR A 65 0.01 -6.69 -6.77
CA THR A 65 0.32 -7.15 -5.42
C THR A 65 -0.09 -8.58 -5.13
N LYS A 66 -0.67 -9.28 -6.10
CA LYS A 66 -1.20 -10.62 -5.83
C LYS A 66 -0.12 -11.58 -5.34
N GLU A 67 0.99 -11.64 -6.05
CA GLU A 67 2.07 -12.58 -5.70
C GLU A 67 2.78 -12.17 -4.43
N VAL A 68 3.05 -10.87 -4.28
CA VAL A 68 3.75 -10.40 -3.08
C VAL A 68 2.85 -10.50 -1.85
N TYR A 69 1.54 -10.36 -2.03
CA TYR A 69 0.62 -10.54 -0.93
C TYR A 69 0.62 -11.99 -0.46
N ASP A 70 0.58 -12.94 -1.40
CA ASP A 70 0.65 -14.36 -1.04
C ASP A 70 1.93 -14.69 -0.33
N LYS A 71 3.04 -14.14 -0.82
CA LYS A 71 4.34 -14.34 -0.19
C LYS A 71 4.36 -13.76 1.22
N TRP A 72 3.80 -12.55 1.38
CA TRP A 72 3.71 -11.91 2.69
C TRP A 72 2.91 -12.77 3.67
N CYS A 73 1.78 -13.29 3.22
CA CYS A 73 0.94 -14.12 4.07
C CYS A 73 1.64 -15.40 4.48
N ARG A 74 2.38 -16.02 3.56
CA ARG A 74 3.13 -17.24 3.90
C ARG A 74 4.20 -16.96 4.93
N ASN A 75 4.94 -15.88 4.76
CA ASN A 75 6.00 -15.53 5.70
C ASN A 75 5.42 -15.16 7.07
N LYS A 76 4.31 -14.44 7.05
CA LYS A 76 3.65 -14.06 8.28
C LYS A 76 3.14 -15.29 9.04
N GLY A 77 2.62 -16.26 8.29
CA GLY A 77 2.14 -17.50 8.88
C GLY A 77 3.27 -18.27 9.54
N LEU A 78 4.41 -18.34 8.86
CA LEU A 78 5.58 -19.03 9.42
C LEU A 78 6.04 -18.34 10.69
N THR A 79 6.07 -17.02 10.68
CA THR A 79 6.50 -16.27 11.85
C THR A 79 5.57 -16.50 13.04
N LYS A 80 4.28 -16.61 12.76
CA LYS A 80 3.29 -16.81 13.82
C LYS A 80 3.44 -18.14 14.53
N GLU A 81 3.94 -19.13 13.81
CA GLU A 81 4.05 -20.47 14.38
C GLU A 81 5.21 -20.59 15.34
N GLU A 82 6.08 -19.61 15.34
CA GLU A 82 7.16 -19.60 16.33
C GLU A 82 6.65 -19.07 17.68
#